data_1126fea58d9436df36da4e78d132c32b
#
_entry.id   1126fea58d9436df36da4e78d132c32b
#
_cell.length_a   1.000
_cell.length_b   1.000
_cell.length_c   1.000
_cell.angle_alpha   90.00
_cell.angle_beta   90.00
_cell.angle_gamma   90.00
#
_symmetry.space_group_name_H-M   'P 1'
#
loop_
_entity.id
_entity.type
_entity.pdbx_description
1 polymer ?
#
loop_
_entity_poly.entity_id
_entity_poly.type
_entity_poly.pdbx_seq_one_letter_code
_entity_poly.pdbx_strand_id
1 'polypeptide(L)'
;MSQDARGSGPWKGQGFVFAALAVAVLLFWPGAVSLAALWTDAHAETYTSGFLIAAISAWLLWRRRAELVPGALPAPWNLLALLALAGGGLAWLFALRAGIQVVYLTTLPLLWWLCVALACGWGAARAAIFPLAFLLFALPVWDHAISPLQWLTVHVVRLALRMTGVPSFFVGEMVQIPAGVFEIQGGCSGLHYFIVGLAVTVLLGELRHDPWRIRLRWVLVGGVLAVASNWVRVYTIILAGHLTHMQSYLVRVSHYSYGWFVFMAALLAFFLYVRYSAPPPRQHPAAAPPELAVPAARWLALVALVAAVPATLNAVIAARLPANADTLLGSLTTARHGWQVAVADGSDWQPVQIGADVVRRWRFTRGDEVVDLFAAGYLEQRQRKKLGGRANVPAGLEARVLDESRASVGERGFVTQELEQEGAQFSLWRGYQVGDRWFAGATRAQFWYAARTLLTLRSSPSRVWLLRTRCVPDCNAAGRRLGRFVEENGEWLWPEHP
;
A
#
# COMPACT_ATOMS: atom_id res chain seq x y z
N MET A 1 13.21 -63.99 -0.11
CA MET A 1 12.41 -63.22 0.84
C MET A 1 12.69 -61.74 0.59
N SER A 2 11.90 -61.15 -0.27
CA SER A 2 11.91 -59.71 -0.62
C SER A 2 10.54 -59.17 -0.26
N GLN A 3 10.41 -58.62 0.91
CA GLN A 3 9.27 -57.79 1.31
C GLN A 3 9.85 -56.55 1.96
N ASP A 4 9.52 -55.42 1.39
CA ASP A 4 9.16 -54.16 1.95
C ASP A 4 9.63 -52.96 1.10
N ALA A 5 9.22 -52.95 -0.17
CA ALA A 5 9.14 -51.75 -0.95
C ALA A 5 7.66 -51.33 -1.09
N ARG A 6 6.90 -51.33 0.03
CA ARG A 6 5.52 -50.83 0.06
C ARG A 6 5.48 -49.35 0.45
N GLY A 7 5.21 -48.53 -0.55
CA GLY A 7 4.23 -47.45 -0.35
C GLY A 7 4.70 -46.11 0.20
N SER A 8 5.63 -45.46 -0.45
CA SER A 8 5.57 -43.98 -0.45
C SER A 8 4.91 -43.53 -1.76
N GLY A 9 3.58 -43.53 -1.78
CA GLY A 9 2.84 -43.06 -2.94
C GLY A 9 3.17 -41.59 -3.24
N PRO A 10 3.02 -41.12 -4.51
CA PRO A 10 3.35 -39.77 -4.98
C PRO A 10 2.68 -38.64 -4.16
N TRP A 11 1.63 -38.95 -3.43
CA TRP A 11 0.90 -38.02 -2.56
C TRP A 11 1.69 -37.56 -1.33
N LYS A 12 2.65 -38.32 -0.80
CA LYS A 12 3.41 -37.93 0.41
C LYS A 12 4.36 -36.77 0.13
N GLY A 13 4.99 -36.71 -1.02
CA GLY A 13 5.90 -35.62 -1.40
C GLY A 13 5.16 -34.30 -1.67
N GLN A 14 4.03 -34.36 -2.36
CA GLN A 14 3.21 -33.20 -2.68
C GLN A 14 2.62 -32.56 -1.42
N GLY A 15 2.09 -33.36 -0.49
CA GLY A 15 1.57 -32.90 0.81
C GLY A 15 2.62 -32.14 1.62
N PHE A 16 3.88 -32.54 1.55
CA PHE A 16 4.99 -31.87 2.22
C PHE A 16 5.22 -30.45 1.69
N VAL A 17 5.17 -30.23 0.36
CA VAL A 17 5.34 -28.88 -0.23
C VAL A 17 4.19 -27.95 0.15
N PHE A 18 2.95 -28.45 0.11
CA PHE A 18 1.79 -27.66 0.55
C PHE A 18 1.85 -27.35 2.04
N ALA A 19 2.30 -28.30 2.88
CA ALA A 19 2.50 -28.04 4.30
C ALA A 19 3.60 -26.99 4.56
N ALA A 20 4.72 -27.05 3.84
CA ALA A 20 5.79 -26.07 3.93
C ALA A 20 5.29 -24.66 3.54
N LEU A 21 4.48 -24.54 2.48
CA LEU A 21 3.88 -23.29 2.08
C LEU A 21 2.86 -22.77 3.12
N ALA A 22 2.02 -23.65 3.66
CA ALA A 22 1.06 -23.27 4.71
C ALA A 22 1.78 -22.76 5.97
N VAL A 23 2.86 -23.43 6.38
CA VAL A 23 3.71 -22.96 7.49
C VAL A 23 4.35 -21.61 7.15
N ALA A 24 4.85 -21.40 5.93
CA ALA A 24 5.39 -20.11 5.52
C ALA A 24 4.33 -18.99 5.59
N VAL A 25 3.11 -19.23 5.14
CA VAL A 25 2.00 -18.28 5.26
C VAL A 25 1.69 -17.95 6.73
N LEU A 26 1.69 -18.97 7.61
CA LEU A 26 1.45 -18.78 9.05
C LEU A 26 2.58 -18.01 9.73
N LEU A 27 3.84 -18.24 9.37
CA LEU A 27 4.99 -17.50 9.92
C LEU A 27 4.95 -16.01 9.53
N PHE A 28 4.42 -15.68 8.36
CA PHE A 28 4.25 -14.31 7.88
C PHE A 28 2.78 -13.85 7.96
N TRP A 29 2.00 -14.41 8.90
CA TRP A 29 0.56 -14.14 9.08
C TRP A 29 0.14 -12.67 9.09
N PRO A 30 0.86 -11.74 9.78
CA PRO A 30 0.49 -10.32 9.76
C PRO A 30 0.44 -9.74 8.34
N GLY A 31 1.32 -10.20 7.46
CA GLY A 31 1.31 -9.84 6.04
C GLY A 31 0.10 -10.41 5.30
N ALA A 32 -0.26 -11.68 5.55
CA ALA A 32 -1.44 -12.31 4.95
C ALA A 32 -2.75 -11.60 5.36
N VAL A 33 -2.87 -11.23 6.63
CA VAL A 33 -4.01 -10.42 7.12
C VAL A 33 -4.04 -9.04 6.44
N SER A 34 -2.89 -8.40 6.28
CA SER A 34 -2.80 -7.10 5.59
C SER A 34 -3.17 -7.20 4.11
N LEU A 35 -2.87 -8.33 3.45
CA LEU A 35 -3.32 -8.62 2.08
C LEU A 35 -4.85 -8.75 2.03
N ALA A 36 -5.43 -9.56 2.91
CA ALA A 36 -6.88 -9.71 2.97
C ALA A 36 -7.58 -8.37 3.23
N ALA A 37 -7.04 -7.55 4.14
CA ALA A 37 -7.55 -6.21 4.40
C ALA A 37 -7.46 -5.28 3.19
N LEU A 38 -6.39 -5.37 2.37
CA LEU A 38 -6.26 -4.62 1.11
C LEU A 38 -7.34 -5.05 0.09
N TRP A 39 -7.62 -6.35 0.00
CA TRP A 39 -8.57 -6.90 -0.99
C TRP A 39 -10.04 -6.67 -0.59
N THR A 40 -10.32 -6.40 0.69
CA THR A 40 -11.66 -6.07 1.21
C THR A 40 -11.91 -4.57 1.35
N ASP A 41 -10.92 -3.72 1.04
CA ASP A 41 -11.05 -2.28 1.16
C ASP A 41 -11.94 -1.72 0.04
N ALA A 42 -13.18 -1.38 0.39
CA ALA A 42 -14.15 -0.81 -0.55
C ALA A 42 -13.71 0.57 -1.11
N HIS A 43 -12.82 1.29 -0.43
CA HIS A 43 -12.28 2.57 -0.91
C HIS A 43 -11.06 2.39 -1.84
N ALA A 44 -10.41 1.22 -1.78
CA ALA A 44 -9.29 0.87 -2.64
C ALA A 44 -9.72 -0.18 -3.69
N GLU A 45 -10.73 0.13 -4.49
CA GLU A 45 -11.37 -0.78 -5.48
C GLU A 45 -10.39 -1.49 -6.43
N THR A 46 -9.17 -0.96 -6.57
CA THR A 46 -8.14 -1.46 -7.49
C THR A 46 -7.76 -2.93 -7.25
N TYR A 47 -7.76 -3.39 -6.00
CA TYR A 47 -7.27 -4.73 -5.63
C TYR A 47 -8.36 -5.70 -5.17
N THR A 48 -9.62 -5.41 -5.42
CA THR A 48 -10.76 -6.29 -5.07
C THR A 48 -10.71 -7.65 -5.76
N SER A 49 -10.02 -7.77 -6.90
CA SER A 49 -9.73 -9.04 -7.58
C SER A 49 -8.69 -9.93 -6.87
N GLY A 50 -8.08 -9.47 -5.77
CA GLY A 50 -6.99 -10.16 -5.09
C GLY A 50 -7.34 -11.57 -4.62
N PHE A 51 -8.53 -11.81 -4.10
CA PHE A 51 -8.99 -13.16 -3.73
C PHE A 51 -9.07 -14.10 -4.94
N LEU A 52 -9.54 -13.61 -6.09
CA LEU A 52 -9.58 -14.39 -7.32
C LEU A 52 -8.17 -14.74 -7.80
N ILE A 53 -7.25 -13.78 -7.78
CA ILE A 53 -5.84 -13.99 -8.14
C ILE A 53 -5.19 -15.00 -7.21
N ALA A 54 -5.44 -14.92 -5.90
CA ALA A 54 -4.95 -15.90 -4.92
C ALA A 54 -5.53 -17.30 -5.16
N ALA A 55 -6.82 -17.40 -5.49
CA ALA A 55 -7.44 -18.68 -5.84
C ALA A 55 -6.85 -19.28 -7.13
N ILE A 56 -6.59 -18.45 -8.15
CA ILE A 56 -5.90 -18.88 -9.38
C ILE A 56 -4.46 -19.32 -9.06
N SER A 57 -3.73 -18.60 -8.23
CA SER A 57 -2.39 -18.97 -7.77
C SER A 57 -2.39 -20.33 -7.07
N ALA A 58 -3.33 -20.57 -6.16
CA ALA A 58 -3.51 -21.85 -5.49
C ALA A 58 -3.88 -22.98 -6.47
N TRP A 59 -4.77 -22.70 -7.43
CA TRP A 59 -5.14 -23.63 -8.48
C TRP A 59 -3.94 -23.98 -9.39
N LEU A 60 -3.10 -23.01 -9.73
CA LEU A 60 -1.88 -23.24 -10.52
C LEU A 60 -0.87 -24.11 -9.75
N LEU A 61 -0.70 -23.92 -8.45
CA LEU A 61 0.09 -24.82 -7.59
C LEU A 61 -0.48 -26.23 -7.59
N TRP A 62 -1.81 -26.36 -7.44
CA TRP A 62 -2.49 -27.64 -7.48
C TRP A 62 -2.34 -28.34 -8.85
N ARG A 63 -2.48 -27.60 -9.94
CA ARG A 63 -2.29 -28.13 -11.30
C ARG A 63 -0.88 -28.68 -11.52
N ARG A 64 0.13 -28.00 -10.94
CA ARG A 64 1.55 -28.40 -11.02
C ARG A 64 1.99 -29.35 -9.90
N ARG A 65 1.05 -29.90 -9.13
CA ARG A 65 1.40 -30.74 -7.97
C ARG A 65 2.30 -31.92 -8.30
N ALA A 66 2.25 -32.46 -9.51
CA ALA A 66 3.13 -33.55 -9.95
C ALA A 66 4.60 -33.11 -10.10
N GLU A 67 4.85 -31.81 -10.32
CA GLU A 67 6.18 -31.22 -10.41
C GLU A 67 6.70 -30.76 -9.03
N LEU A 68 5.80 -30.64 -8.04
CA LEU A 68 6.11 -30.21 -6.67
C LEU A 68 6.66 -31.42 -5.86
N VAL A 69 7.82 -31.91 -6.23
CA VAL A 69 8.46 -33.03 -5.56
C VAL A 69 9.63 -32.53 -4.72
N PRO A 70 9.71 -32.92 -3.43
CA PRO A 70 10.83 -32.57 -2.57
C PRO A 70 12.16 -33.08 -3.12
N GLY A 71 13.15 -32.20 -3.11
CA GLY A 71 14.51 -32.44 -3.51
C GLY A 71 15.50 -31.67 -2.66
N ALA A 72 16.77 -31.65 -3.02
CA ALA A 72 17.80 -30.88 -2.35
C ALA A 72 18.18 -29.64 -3.18
N LEU A 73 18.52 -28.54 -2.51
CA LEU A 73 19.26 -27.43 -3.11
C LEU A 73 20.76 -27.76 -3.06
N PRO A 74 21.53 -27.46 -4.10
CA PRO A 74 23.00 -27.55 -4.03
C PRO A 74 23.56 -26.72 -2.88
N ALA A 75 24.62 -27.23 -2.21
CA ALA A 75 25.15 -26.65 -0.97
C ALA A 75 25.41 -25.13 -0.99
N PRO A 76 26.03 -24.49 -2.01
CA PRO A 76 26.26 -23.06 -2.00
C PRO A 76 24.95 -22.24 -2.04
N TRP A 77 23.93 -22.73 -2.74
CA TRP A 77 22.62 -22.06 -2.85
C TRP A 77 21.81 -22.15 -1.57
N ASN A 78 21.99 -23.21 -0.76
CA ASN A 78 21.35 -23.35 0.55
C ASN A 78 21.72 -22.19 1.49
N LEU A 79 23.01 -21.86 1.58
CA LEU A 79 23.47 -20.77 2.44
C LEU A 79 22.96 -19.41 1.94
N LEU A 80 23.08 -19.15 0.64
CA LEU A 80 22.58 -17.89 0.05
C LEU A 80 21.07 -17.73 0.25
N ALA A 81 20.29 -18.77 0.01
CA ALA A 81 18.84 -18.73 0.22
C ALA A 81 18.47 -18.55 1.69
N LEU A 82 19.24 -19.16 2.62
CA LEU A 82 19.03 -19.00 4.06
C LEU A 82 19.35 -17.56 4.51
N LEU A 83 20.46 -16.99 4.03
CA LEU A 83 20.80 -15.59 4.29
C LEU A 83 19.77 -14.63 3.67
N ALA A 84 19.27 -14.94 2.46
CA ALA A 84 18.21 -14.18 1.82
C ALA A 84 16.88 -14.27 2.61
N LEU A 85 16.54 -15.44 3.17
CA LEU A 85 15.37 -15.60 4.04
C LEU A 85 15.53 -14.81 5.34
N ALA A 86 16.69 -14.89 5.98
CA ALA A 86 16.98 -14.16 7.21
C ALA A 86 16.95 -12.64 6.99
N GLY A 87 17.72 -12.13 6.02
CA GLY A 87 17.78 -10.72 5.69
C GLY A 87 16.45 -10.18 5.15
N GLY A 88 15.80 -10.93 4.25
CA GLY A 88 14.49 -10.59 3.71
C GLY A 88 13.39 -10.59 4.77
N GLY A 89 13.41 -11.53 5.71
CA GLY A 89 12.49 -11.57 6.84
C GLY A 89 12.65 -10.39 7.80
N LEU A 90 13.89 -9.99 8.10
CA LEU A 90 14.16 -8.80 8.90
C LEU A 90 13.77 -7.51 8.17
N ALA A 91 14.06 -7.40 6.87
CA ALA A 91 13.64 -6.29 6.02
C ALA A 91 12.11 -6.19 5.92
N TRP A 92 11.45 -7.33 5.80
CA TRP A 92 9.98 -7.43 5.84
C TRP A 92 9.41 -6.91 7.17
N LEU A 93 9.99 -7.36 8.30
CA LEU A 93 9.58 -6.90 9.62
C LEU A 93 9.82 -5.39 9.81
N PHE A 94 10.97 -4.89 9.34
CA PHE A 94 11.25 -3.46 9.33
C PHE A 94 10.21 -2.68 8.52
N ALA A 95 9.91 -3.11 7.29
CA ALA A 95 8.93 -2.47 6.43
C ALA A 95 7.51 -2.53 7.02
N LEU A 96 7.14 -3.66 7.67
CA LEU A 96 5.88 -3.81 8.39
C LEU A 96 5.77 -2.78 9.52
N ARG A 97 6.83 -2.60 10.32
CA ARG A 97 6.86 -1.65 11.43
C ARG A 97 6.97 -0.19 10.96
N ALA A 98 7.65 0.06 9.85
CA ALA A 98 7.67 1.38 9.21
C ALA A 98 6.35 1.72 8.49
N GLY A 99 5.41 0.78 8.36
CA GLY A 99 4.16 0.99 7.64
C GLY A 99 4.33 1.15 6.13
N ILE A 100 5.45 0.63 5.54
CA ILE A 100 5.73 0.71 4.10
C ILE A 100 5.03 -0.45 3.40
N GLN A 101 3.72 -0.28 3.15
CA GLN A 101 2.82 -1.34 2.69
C GLN A 101 3.32 -2.04 1.43
N VAL A 102 3.72 -1.27 0.43
CA VAL A 102 4.19 -1.83 -0.85
C VAL A 102 5.36 -2.79 -0.64
N VAL A 103 6.31 -2.46 0.25
CA VAL A 103 7.51 -3.28 0.48
C VAL A 103 7.16 -4.57 1.22
N TYR A 104 6.48 -4.49 2.37
CA TYR A 104 6.22 -5.71 3.14
C TYR A 104 5.19 -6.64 2.47
N LEU A 105 4.29 -6.15 1.62
CA LEU A 105 3.39 -7.01 0.87
C LEU A 105 4.07 -7.65 -0.34
N THR A 106 4.90 -6.90 -1.08
CA THR A 106 5.61 -7.43 -2.26
C THR A 106 6.67 -8.47 -1.92
N THR A 107 7.27 -8.37 -0.75
CA THR A 107 8.27 -9.35 -0.30
C THR A 107 7.65 -10.68 0.14
N LEU A 108 6.35 -10.75 0.44
CA LEU A 108 5.72 -12.00 0.91
C LEU A 108 5.83 -13.17 -0.06
N PRO A 109 5.46 -13.05 -1.36
CA PRO A 109 5.60 -14.16 -2.30
C PRO A 109 7.04 -14.65 -2.42
N LEU A 110 8.02 -13.75 -2.33
CA LEU A 110 9.43 -14.10 -2.34
C LEU A 110 9.84 -14.88 -1.08
N LEU A 111 9.41 -14.46 0.10
CA LEU A 111 9.70 -15.15 1.36
C LEU A 111 9.04 -16.53 1.40
N TRP A 112 7.81 -16.65 0.93
CA TRP A 112 7.13 -17.94 0.79
C TRP A 112 7.85 -18.84 -0.20
N TRP A 113 8.31 -18.30 -1.32
CA TRP A 113 9.11 -19.03 -2.30
C TRP A 113 10.45 -19.48 -1.72
N LEU A 114 11.16 -18.64 -0.97
CA LEU A 114 12.42 -19.01 -0.29
C LEU A 114 12.20 -20.14 0.72
N CYS A 115 11.10 -20.12 1.48
CA CYS A 115 10.74 -21.21 2.38
C CYS A 115 10.52 -22.53 1.61
N VAL A 116 9.81 -22.49 0.48
CA VAL A 116 9.62 -23.66 -0.39
C VAL A 116 10.96 -24.12 -0.97
N ALA A 117 11.80 -23.22 -1.44
CA ALA A 117 13.11 -23.55 -2.00
C ALA A 117 14.01 -24.25 -0.99
N LEU A 118 14.07 -23.73 0.24
CA LEU A 118 14.89 -24.28 1.32
C LEU A 118 14.35 -25.59 1.89
N ALA A 119 13.02 -25.70 2.02
CA ALA A 119 12.38 -26.89 2.57
C ALA A 119 12.21 -28.03 1.54
N CYS A 120 12.00 -27.68 0.27
CA CYS A 120 11.58 -28.63 -0.76
C CYS A 120 12.55 -28.71 -1.94
N GLY A 121 13.63 -27.91 -1.96
CA GLY A 121 14.65 -27.91 -3.01
C GLY A 121 14.27 -27.21 -4.30
N TRP A 122 15.21 -27.25 -5.28
CA TRP A 122 15.12 -26.44 -6.51
C TRP A 122 13.97 -26.86 -7.43
N GLY A 123 13.67 -28.16 -7.54
CA GLY A 123 12.57 -28.63 -8.39
C GLY A 123 11.23 -28.04 -8.00
N ALA A 124 10.87 -28.19 -6.71
CA ALA A 124 9.64 -27.62 -6.16
C ALA A 124 9.63 -26.10 -6.21
N ALA A 125 10.77 -25.46 -5.90
CA ALA A 125 10.92 -23.99 -5.98
C ALA A 125 10.66 -23.48 -7.40
N ARG A 126 11.24 -24.12 -8.42
CA ARG A 126 11.05 -23.75 -9.83
C ARG A 126 9.59 -23.89 -10.28
N ALA A 127 8.94 -24.99 -9.89
CA ALA A 127 7.52 -25.21 -10.19
C ALA A 127 6.61 -24.16 -9.53
N ALA A 128 6.99 -23.66 -8.33
CA ALA A 128 6.25 -22.66 -7.56
C ALA A 128 6.50 -21.20 -8.00
N ILE A 129 7.55 -20.91 -8.83
CA ILE A 129 7.88 -19.53 -9.22
C ILE A 129 6.68 -18.82 -9.83
N PHE A 130 6.11 -19.39 -10.91
CA PHE A 130 5.02 -18.71 -11.63
C PHE A 130 3.76 -18.56 -10.75
N PRO A 131 3.25 -19.60 -10.06
CA PRO A 131 2.11 -19.45 -9.18
C PRO A 131 2.29 -18.37 -8.12
N LEU A 132 3.43 -18.32 -7.44
CA LEU A 132 3.69 -17.31 -6.41
C LEU A 132 3.94 -15.92 -7.00
N ALA A 133 4.64 -15.80 -8.14
CA ALA A 133 4.81 -14.54 -8.85
C ALA A 133 3.48 -13.98 -9.38
N PHE A 134 2.51 -14.83 -9.71
CA PHE A 134 1.18 -14.41 -10.16
C PHE A 134 0.43 -13.59 -9.10
N LEU A 135 0.75 -13.79 -7.81
CA LEU A 135 0.22 -12.95 -6.73
C LEU A 135 0.62 -11.47 -6.85
N LEU A 136 1.67 -11.12 -7.62
CA LEU A 136 2.04 -9.72 -7.86
C LEU A 136 0.90 -8.90 -8.46
N PHE A 137 -0.03 -9.52 -9.19
CA PHE A 137 -1.23 -8.85 -9.69
C PHE A 137 -2.25 -8.49 -8.60
N ALA A 138 -2.10 -9.05 -7.40
CA ALA A 138 -2.94 -8.75 -6.23
C ALA A 138 -2.26 -7.80 -5.22
N LEU A 139 -1.10 -7.24 -5.56
CA LEU A 139 -0.25 -6.45 -4.67
C LEU A 139 -0.15 -4.99 -5.10
N PRO A 140 0.07 -4.04 -4.17
CA PRO A 140 0.07 -2.60 -4.46
C PRO A 140 1.35 -2.10 -5.17
N VAL A 141 2.04 -2.96 -5.91
CA VAL A 141 3.19 -2.60 -6.76
C VAL A 141 2.78 -1.74 -7.95
N TRP A 142 1.53 -1.85 -8.36
CA TRP A 142 0.97 -1.18 -9.53
C TRP A 142 0.54 0.26 -9.26
N ASP A 143 0.51 0.72 -8.00
CA ASP A 143 0.11 2.08 -7.64
C ASP A 143 0.97 3.14 -8.33
N HIS A 144 2.22 2.82 -8.65
CA HIS A 144 3.10 3.70 -9.42
C HIS A 144 2.62 3.96 -10.86
N ALA A 145 1.78 3.08 -11.39
CA ALA A 145 1.20 3.24 -12.71
C ALA A 145 -0.04 4.16 -12.73
N ILE A 146 -0.61 4.52 -11.57
CA ILE A 146 -1.79 5.39 -11.48
C ILE A 146 -1.53 6.71 -12.21
N SER A 147 -0.51 7.47 -11.81
CA SER A 147 -0.23 8.80 -12.37
C SER A 147 0.06 8.78 -13.87
N PRO A 148 0.93 7.90 -14.42
CA PRO A 148 1.15 7.85 -15.86
C PRO A 148 -0.10 7.39 -16.64
N LEU A 149 -0.88 6.44 -16.14
CA LEU A 149 -2.13 6.01 -16.79
C LEU A 149 -3.19 7.13 -16.77
N GLN A 150 -3.31 7.85 -15.66
CA GLN A 150 -4.20 8.99 -15.50
C GLN A 150 -3.82 10.12 -16.44
N TRP A 151 -2.53 10.50 -16.48
CA TRP A 151 -2.01 11.49 -17.41
C TRP A 151 -2.34 11.11 -18.87
N LEU A 152 -2.09 9.87 -19.24
CA LEU A 152 -2.38 9.36 -20.59
C LEU A 152 -3.89 9.43 -20.88
N THR A 153 -4.74 9.04 -19.92
CA THR A 153 -6.20 9.10 -20.05
C THR A 153 -6.69 10.53 -20.28
N VAL A 154 -6.20 11.51 -19.51
CA VAL A 154 -6.52 12.93 -19.70
C VAL A 154 -6.18 13.40 -21.11
N HIS A 155 -5.00 13.05 -21.63
CA HIS A 155 -4.55 13.49 -22.96
C HIS A 155 -5.35 12.86 -24.08
N VAL A 156 -5.62 11.55 -24.02
CA VAL A 156 -6.40 10.84 -25.04
C VAL A 156 -7.87 11.31 -25.03
N VAL A 157 -8.47 11.46 -23.86
CA VAL A 157 -9.85 11.95 -23.74
C VAL A 157 -9.96 13.40 -24.23
N ARG A 158 -9.00 14.25 -23.92
CA ARG A 158 -8.93 15.62 -24.45
C ARG A 158 -8.90 15.63 -25.98
N LEU A 159 -8.10 14.76 -26.59
CA LEU A 159 -8.03 14.63 -28.04
C LEU A 159 -9.37 14.15 -28.62
N ALA A 160 -9.98 13.12 -28.02
CA ALA A 160 -11.26 12.58 -28.48
C ALA A 160 -12.41 13.61 -28.39
N LEU A 161 -12.49 14.39 -27.30
CA LEU A 161 -13.48 15.45 -27.16
C LEU A 161 -13.28 16.58 -28.18
N ARG A 162 -12.02 16.95 -28.50
CA ARG A 162 -11.73 17.92 -29.56
C ARG A 162 -12.17 17.43 -30.94
N MET A 163 -11.88 16.14 -31.25
CA MET A 163 -12.27 15.53 -32.53
C MET A 163 -13.78 15.44 -32.73
N THR A 164 -14.55 15.31 -31.64
CA THR A 164 -16.02 15.24 -31.66
C THR A 164 -16.71 16.58 -31.45
N GLY A 165 -15.92 17.68 -31.36
CA GLY A 165 -16.46 19.04 -31.25
C GLY A 165 -17.09 19.38 -29.89
N VAL A 166 -16.85 18.58 -28.85
CA VAL A 166 -17.36 18.88 -27.50
C VAL A 166 -16.53 19.98 -26.84
N PRO A 167 -17.12 21.16 -26.54
CA PRO A 167 -16.40 22.22 -25.86
C PRO A 167 -15.93 21.75 -24.47
N SER A 168 -14.64 21.76 -24.23
CA SER A 168 -14.09 21.25 -22.97
C SER A 168 -12.87 22.05 -22.54
N PHE A 169 -12.80 22.38 -21.23
CA PHE A 169 -11.68 23.05 -20.60
C PHE A 169 -11.06 22.13 -19.54
N PHE A 170 -9.73 21.99 -19.57
CA PHE A 170 -8.99 21.07 -18.70
C PHE A 170 -8.07 21.85 -17.75
N VAL A 171 -8.27 21.63 -16.45
CA VAL A 171 -7.36 22.11 -15.39
C VAL A 171 -6.86 20.90 -14.62
N GLY A 172 -5.62 20.48 -14.89
CA GLY A 172 -5.10 19.23 -14.33
C GLY A 172 -5.96 18.04 -14.74
N GLU A 173 -6.57 17.39 -13.77
CA GLU A 173 -7.43 16.21 -13.89
C GLU A 173 -8.92 16.55 -14.01
N MET A 174 -9.27 17.82 -13.84
CA MET A 174 -10.66 18.29 -13.99
C MET A 174 -10.97 18.61 -15.45
N VAL A 175 -12.13 18.15 -15.90
CA VAL A 175 -12.68 18.38 -17.24
C VAL A 175 -13.99 19.13 -17.09
N GLN A 176 -13.99 20.40 -17.48
CA GLN A 176 -15.18 21.23 -17.50
C GLN A 176 -15.79 21.22 -18.90
N ILE A 177 -17.05 20.87 -19.00
CA ILE A 177 -17.89 20.95 -20.22
C ILE A 177 -19.09 21.87 -19.93
N PRO A 178 -19.81 22.35 -20.93
CA PRO A 178 -20.97 23.24 -20.71
C PRO A 178 -22.04 22.66 -19.80
N ALA A 179 -22.16 21.33 -19.75
CA ALA A 179 -23.16 20.63 -18.95
C ALA A 179 -22.73 20.39 -17.49
N GLY A 180 -21.44 20.51 -17.15
CA GLY A 180 -20.92 20.27 -15.80
C GLY A 180 -19.42 19.99 -15.74
N VAL A 181 -18.95 19.52 -14.58
CA VAL A 181 -17.54 19.25 -14.31
C VAL A 181 -17.36 17.76 -14.00
N PHE A 182 -16.36 17.15 -14.61
CA PHE A 182 -15.89 15.81 -14.30
C PHE A 182 -14.49 15.87 -13.72
N GLU A 183 -14.22 15.02 -12.74
CA GLU A 183 -12.88 14.82 -12.20
C GLU A 183 -12.39 13.40 -12.58
N ILE A 184 -11.27 13.34 -13.31
CA ILE A 184 -10.61 12.08 -13.65
C ILE A 184 -9.76 11.65 -12.47
N GLN A 185 -10.40 11.14 -11.41
CA GLN A 185 -9.73 10.66 -10.19
C GLN A 185 -8.87 9.40 -10.45
N GLY A 186 -8.04 9.01 -9.48
CA GLY A 186 -7.20 7.82 -9.56
C GLY A 186 -7.95 6.53 -9.93
N GLY A 187 -9.22 6.36 -9.53
CA GLY A 187 -10.11 5.28 -9.95
C GLY A 187 -10.46 5.28 -11.44
N CYS A 188 -10.36 6.46 -12.11
CA CYS A 188 -10.54 6.61 -13.56
C CYS A 188 -9.23 6.47 -14.36
N SER A 189 -8.10 6.18 -13.71
CA SER A 189 -6.82 5.92 -14.39
C SER A 189 -6.84 4.68 -15.27
N GLY A 190 -7.76 3.74 -15.02
CA GLY A 190 -7.85 2.45 -15.69
C GLY A 190 -6.92 1.37 -15.13
N LEU A 191 -6.24 1.64 -14.00
CA LEU A 191 -5.30 0.71 -13.39
C LEU A 191 -5.93 -0.66 -13.10
N HIS A 192 -7.18 -0.70 -12.61
CA HIS A 192 -7.87 -1.96 -12.34
C HIS A 192 -8.01 -2.82 -13.61
N TYR A 193 -8.48 -2.25 -14.71
CA TYR A 193 -8.59 -2.97 -16.00
C TYR A 193 -7.24 -3.38 -16.54
N PHE A 194 -6.23 -2.54 -16.39
CA PHE A 194 -4.87 -2.84 -16.79
C PHE A 194 -4.30 -4.05 -16.05
N ILE A 195 -4.43 -4.09 -14.71
CA ILE A 195 -3.96 -5.23 -13.88
C ILE A 195 -4.69 -6.52 -14.26
N VAL A 196 -6.02 -6.49 -14.36
CA VAL A 196 -6.83 -7.67 -14.72
C VAL A 196 -6.51 -8.12 -16.15
N GLY A 197 -6.40 -7.20 -17.10
CA GLY A 197 -5.99 -7.50 -18.48
C GLY A 197 -4.62 -8.16 -18.54
N LEU A 198 -3.63 -7.63 -17.86
CA LEU A 198 -2.29 -8.23 -17.79
C LEU A 198 -2.32 -9.60 -17.12
N ALA A 199 -3.05 -9.76 -16.01
CA ALA A 199 -3.17 -11.05 -15.33
C ALA A 199 -3.76 -12.12 -16.26
N VAL A 200 -4.82 -11.80 -17.00
CA VAL A 200 -5.45 -12.72 -17.97
C VAL A 200 -4.48 -13.10 -19.09
N THR A 201 -3.74 -12.13 -19.65
CA THR A 201 -2.80 -12.39 -20.75
C THR A 201 -1.60 -13.23 -20.32
N VAL A 202 -1.05 -12.95 -19.14
CA VAL A 202 0.07 -13.71 -18.56
C VAL A 202 -0.37 -15.12 -18.21
N LEU A 203 -1.56 -15.27 -17.62
CA LEU A 203 -2.14 -16.58 -17.32
C LEU A 203 -2.37 -17.40 -18.59
N LEU A 204 -2.92 -16.79 -19.63
CA LEU A 204 -3.15 -17.46 -20.91
C LEU A 204 -1.85 -17.99 -21.53
N GLY A 205 -0.82 -17.15 -21.60
CA GLY A 205 0.49 -17.55 -22.12
C GLY A 205 1.12 -18.70 -21.34
N GLU A 206 0.90 -18.74 -20.04
CA GLU A 206 1.35 -19.82 -19.17
C GLU A 206 0.57 -21.13 -19.43
N LEU A 207 -0.76 -21.05 -19.47
CA LEU A 207 -1.63 -22.22 -19.67
C LEU A 207 -1.46 -22.87 -21.04
N ARG A 208 -1.07 -22.08 -22.04
CA ARG A 208 -0.78 -22.53 -23.40
C ARG A 208 0.66 -23.00 -23.61
N HIS A 209 1.53 -22.80 -22.61
CA HIS A 209 2.98 -23.03 -22.72
C HIS A 209 3.62 -22.29 -23.92
N ASP A 210 3.10 -21.08 -24.22
CA ASP A 210 3.58 -20.30 -25.34
C ASP A 210 5.03 -19.85 -25.13
N PRO A 211 5.85 -19.73 -26.20
CA PRO A 211 7.19 -19.19 -26.11
C PRO A 211 7.16 -17.71 -25.71
N TRP A 212 8.25 -17.22 -25.08
CA TRP A 212 8.30 -15.87 -24.50
C TRP A 212 7.88 -14.74 -25.45
N ARG A 213 8.24 -14.86 -26.77
CA ARG A 213 7.84 -13.86 -27.80
C ARG A 213 6.32 -13.78 -28.00
N ILE A 214 5.64 -14.91 -27.94
CA ILE A 214 4.19 -15.00 -28.05
C ILE A 214 3.54 -14.46 -26.76
N ARG A 215 4.06 -14.83 -25.58
CA ARG A 215 3.59 -14.30 -24.29
C ARG A 215 3.72 -12.78 -24.25
N LEU A 216 4.85 -12.23 -24.70
CA LEU A 216 5.05 -10.78 -24.78
C LEU A 216 4.02 -10.11 -25.71
N ARG A 217 3.72 -10.73 -26.87
CA ARG A 217 2.68 -10.21 -27.77
C ARG A 217 1.31 -10.19 -27.10
N TRP A 218 0.93 -11.25 -26.33
CA TRP A 218 -0.32 -11.26 -25.60
C TRP A 218 -0.37 -10.15 -24.55
N VAL A 219 0.69 -9.97 -23.80
CA VAL A 219 0.81 -8.92 -22.78
C VAL A 219 0.67 -7.53 -23.40
N LEU A 220 1.35 -7.27 -24.52
CA LEU A 220 1.28 -5.98 -25.21
C LEU A 220 -0.12 -5.71 -25.77
N VAL A 221 -0.71 -6.66 -26.50
CA VAL A 221 -2.04 -6.50 -27.09
C VAL A 221 -3.11 -6.36 -26.00
N GLY A 222 -3.09 -7.23 -24.98
CA GLY A 222 -4.06 -7.17 -23.90
C GLY A 222 -3.90 -5.93 -23.04
N GLY A 223 -2.66 -5.50 -22.77
CA GLY A 223 -2.39 -4.25 -22.05
C GLY A 223 -2.91 -3.02 -22.80
N VAL A 224 -2.67 -2.94 -24.12
CA VAL A 224 -3.20 -1.85 -24.97
C VAL A 224 -4.72 -1.86 -24.97
N LEU A 225 -5.36 -3.02 -25.15
CA LEU A 225 -6.82 -3.13 -25.15
C LEU A 225 -7.42 -2.76 -23.79
N ALA A 226 -6.79 -3.14 -22.68
CA ALA A 226 -7.23 -2.78 -21.34
C ALA A 226 -7.17 -1.27 -21.09
N VAL A 227 -6.08 -0.61 -21.50
CA VAL A 227 -5.95 0.85 -21.38
C VAL A 227 -6.92 1.56 -22.32
N ALA A 228 -7.07 1.09 -23.58
CA ALA A 228 -7.99 1.66 -24.54
C ALA A 228 -9.45 1.54 -24.08
N SER A 229 -9.82 0.42 -23.42
CA SER A 229 -11.17 0.25 -22.85
C SER A 229 -11.48 1.33 -21.80
N ASN A 230 -10.50 1.72 -20.99
CA ASN A 230 -10.67 2.82 -20.04
C ASN A 230 -10.86 4.17 -20.74
N TRP A 231 -10.10 4.45 -21.82
CA TRP A 231 -10.29 5.68 -22.58
C TRP A 231 -11.68 5.77 -23.20
N VAL A 232 -12.17 4.67 -23.79
CA VAL A 232 -13.54 4.58 -24.31
C VAL A 232 -14.56 4.83 -23.19
N ARG A 233 -14.38 4.20 -22.04
CA ARG A 233 -15.25 4.39 -20.86
C ARG A 233 -15.31 5.87 -20.45
N VAL A 234 -14.16 6.49 -20.19
CA VAL A 234 -14.11 7.88 -19.69
C VAL A 234 -14.69 8.84 -20.74
N TYR A 235 -14.28 8.69 -22.00
CA TYR A 235 -14.81 9.51 -23.10
C TYR A 235 -16.33 9.40 -23.23
N THR A 236 -16.88 8.18 -23.26
CA THR A 236 -18.32 7.97 -23.45
C THR A 236 -19.15 8.46 -22.26
N ILE A 237 -18.63 8.39 -21.02
CA ILE A 237 -19.28 8.97 -19.84
C ILE A 237 -19.37 10.49 -19.96
N ILE A 238 -18.27 11.16 -20.36
CA ILE A 238 -18.25 12.62 -20.55
C ILE A 238 -19.18 13.02 -21.71
N LEU A 239 -19.15 12.29 -22.83
CA LEU A 239 -20.03 12.52 -23.96
C LEU A 239 -21.51 12.34 -23.57
N ALA A 240 -21.85 11.30 -22.81
CA ALA A 240 -23.20 11.10 -22.30
C ALA A 240 -23.63 12.25 -21.37
N GLY A 241 -22.73 12.75 -20.52
CA GLY A 241 -22.97 13.92 -19.68
C GLY A 241 -23.27 15.17 -20.50
N HIS A 242 -22.51 15.39 -21.58
CA HIS A 242 -22.71 16.52 -22.49
C HIS A 242 -24.08 16.45 -23.20
N LEU A 243 -24.39 15.29 -23.81
CA LEU A 243 -25.62 15.11 -24.60
C LEU A 243 -26.89 15.09 -23.75
N THR A 244 -26.81 14.71 -22.48
CA THR A 244 -27.98 14.57 -21.60
C THR A 244 -28.04 15.63 -20.50
N HIS A 245 -27.21 16.68 -20.58
CA HIS A 245 -27.11 17.70 -19.53
C HIS A 245 -26.93 17.09 -18.12
N MET A 246 -26.00 16.11 -17.99
CA MET A 246 -25.70 15.38 -16.75
C MET A 246 -26.85 14.51 -16.22
N GLN A 247 -27.93 14.27 -16.99
CA GLN A 247 -29.09 13.48 -16.56
C GLN A 247 -28.98 11.98 -16.87
N SER A 248 -27.96 11.56 -17.62
CA SER A 248 -27.76 10.16 -17.98
C SER A 248 -27.60 9.27 -16.74
N TYR A 249 -28.26 8.11 -16.76
CA TYR A 249 -28.06 7.04 -15.77
C TYR A 249 -26.58 6.61 -15.67
N LEU A 250 -25.85 6.62 -16.78
CA LEU A 250 -24.41 6.31 -16.82
C LEU A 250 -23.57 7.30 -16.00
N VAL A 251 -23.96 8.57 -15.98
CA VAL A 251 -23.24 9.62 -15.23
C VAL A 251 -23.60 9.56 -13.75
N ARG A 252 -24.87 9.36 -13.40
CA ARG A 252 -25.38 9.51 -12.02
C ARG A 252 -25.24 8.25 -11.17
N VAL A 253 -25.34 7.05 -11.75
CA VAL A 253 -25.52 5.81 -10.99
C VAL A 253 -24.59 4.69 -11.43
N SER A 254 -24.36 4.50 -12.75
CA SER A 254 -23.86 3.22 -13.29
C SER A 254 -22.48 3.29 -13.96
N HIS A 255 -21.70 4.36 -13.74
CA HIS A 255 -20.39 4.52 -14.39
C HIS A 255 -19.40 3.39 -14.08
N TYR A 256 -19.51 2.75 -12.92
CA TYR A 256 -18.67 1.62 -12.53
C TYR A 256 -19.06 0.34 -13.32
N SER A 257 -20.32 -0.04 -13.30
CA SER A 257 -20.81 -1.22 -14.01
C SER A 257 -20.62 -1.10 -15.52
N TYR A 258 -20.84 0.09 -16.08
CA TYR A 258 -20.59 0.36 -17.50
C TYR A 258 -19.12 0.10 -17.88
N GLY A 259 -18.19 0.50 -17.03
CA GLY A 259 -16.77 0.24 -17.25
C GLY A 259 -16.44 -1.25 -17.41
N TRP A 260 -17.11 -2.11 -16.64
CA TRP A 260 -16.97 -3.56 -16.78
C TRP A 260 -17.48 -4.07 -18.13
N PHE A 261 -18.61 -3.56 -18.66
CA PHE A 261 -19.09 -3.94 -19.98
C PHE A 261 -18.11 -3.57 -21.08
N VAL A 262 -17.54 -2.35 -21.04
CA VAL A 262 -16.53 -1.91 -22.01
C VAL A 262 -15.28 -2.79 -21.93
N PHE A 263 -14.82 -3.09 -20.72
CA PHE A 263 -13.66 -3.95 -20.51
C PHE A 263 -13.92 -5.41 -20.96
N MET A 264 -15.10 -5.95 -20.72
CA MET A 264 -15.48 -7.29 -21.21
C MET A 264 -15.50 -7.35 -22.74
N ALA A 265 -15.94 -6.30 -23.41
CA ALA A 265 -15.85 -6.21 -24.88
C ALA A 265 -14.38 -6.20 -25.36
N ALA A 266 -13.48 -5.49 -24.66
CA ALA A 266 -12.06 -5.50 -24.96
C ALA A 266 -11.42 -6.87 -24.72
N LEU A 267 -11.81 -7.57 -23.65
CA LEU A 267 -11.37 -8.96 -23.42
C LEU A 267 -11.88 -9.91 -24.50
N LEU A 268 -13.12 -9.76 -24.93
CA LEU A 268 -13.65 -10.56 -26.03
C LEU A 268 -12.85 -10.34 -27.32
N ALA A 269 -12.55 -9.07 -27.66
CA ALA A 269 -11.69 -8.73 -28.80
C ALA A 269 -10.29 -9.35 -28.65
N PHE A 270 -9.72 -9.34 -27.45
CA PHE A 270 -8.46 -10.00 -27.17
C PHE A 270 -8.53 -11.52 -27.40
N PHE A 271 -9.57 -12.22 -26.89
CA PHE A 271 -9.72 -13.65 -27.09
C PHE A 271 -9.98 -14.02 -28.54
N LEU A 272 -10.73 -13.21 -29.27
CA LEU A 272 -10.91 -13.38 -30.73
C LEU A 272 -9.55 -13.23 -31.44
N TYR A 273 -8.77 -12.20 -31.10
CA TYR A 273 -7.43 -12.03 -31.64
C TYR A 273 -6.54 -13.25 -31.37
N VAL A 274 -6.54 -13.78 -30.16
CA VAL A 274 -5.80 -14.99 -29.79
C VAL A 274 -6.30 -16.18 -30.62
N ARG A 275 -7.62 -16.37 -30.74
CA ARG A 275 -8.22 -17.47 -31.50
C ARG A 275 -7.72 -17.52 -32.95
N TYR A 276 -7.58 -16.37 -33.59
CA TYR A 276 -7.17 -16.30 -35.00
C TYR A 276 -5.65 -16.24 -35.21
N SER A 277 -4.87 -15.79 -34.24
CA SER A 277 -3.45 -15.53 -34.39
C SER A 277 -2.53 -16.45 -33.58
N ALA A 278 -3.10 -17.27 -32.69
CA ALA A 278 -2.29 -18.12 -31.84
C ALA A 278 -1.84 -19.40 -32.57
N PRO A 279 -0.56 -19.79 -32.44
CA PRO A 279 -0.11 -21.10 -32.86
C PRO A 279 -0.78 -22.21 -32.04
N PRO A 280 -0.78 -23.47 -32.53
CA PRO A 280 -1.32 -24.58 -31.74
C PRO A 280 -0.59 -24.68 -30.39
N PRO A 281 -1.31 -25.04 -29.31
CA PRO A 281 -0.74 -25.18 -27.98
C PRO A 281 0.39 -26.23 -27.98
N ARG A 282 1.50 -25.92 -27.31
CA ARG A 282 2.59 -26.88 -27.18
C ARG A 282 2.25 -27.89 -26.09
N GLN A 283 2.44 -29.16 -26.41
CA GLN A 283 2.39 -30.20 -25.38
C GLN A 283 3.63 -30.04 -24.49
N HIS A 284 3.43 -30.02 -23.19
CA HIS A 284 4.53 -30.02 -22.25
C HIS A 284 5.11 -31.45 -22.24
N PRO A 285 6.43 -31.65 -22.47
CA PRO A 285 7.03 -32.96 -22.28
C PRO A 285 6.79 -33.41 -20.82
N ALA A 286 6.29 -34.59 -20.62
CA ALA A 286 6.19 -35.15 -19.28
C ALA A 286 7.60 -35.14 -18.66
N ALA A 287 7.80 -34.32 -17.62
CA ALA A 287 9.06 -34.28 -16.90
C ALA A 287 9.29 -35.68 -16.28
N ALA A 288 10.50 -36.21 -16.42
CA ALA A 288 10.89 -37.40 -15.70
C ALA A 288 10.64 -37.19 -14.21
N PRO A 289 10.06 -38.15 -13.47
CA PRO A 289 9.80 -38.01 -12.06
C PRO A 289 11.13 -37.74 -11.35
N PRO A 290 11.24 -36.59 -10.63
CA PRO A 290 12.44 -36.26 -9.90
C PRO A 290 12.64 -37.26 -8.75
N GLU A 291 13.90 -37.58 -8.44
CA GLU A 291 14.22 -38.40 -7.28
C GLU A 291 13.74 -37.71 -6.00
N LEU A 292 12.96 -38.44 -5.21
CA LEU A 292 12.47 -38.02 -3.91
C LEU A 292 13.65 -37.96 -2.92
N ALA A 293 14.15 -36.77 -2.63
CA ALA A 293 15.12 -36.52 -1.56
C ALA A 293 14.47 -35.66 -0.48
N VAL A 294 14.09 -36.25 0.64
CA VAL A 294 13.55 -35.51 1.78
C VAL A 294 14.73 -34.86 2.53
N PRO A 295 14.72 -33.52 2.73
CA PRO A 295 15.75 -32.85 3.49
C PRO A 295 15.85 -33.38 4.93
N ALA A 296 17.06 -33.38 5.50
CA ALA A 296 17.26 -33.79 6.88
C ALA A 296 16.41 -32.97 7.85
N ALA A 297 15.82 -33.62 8.86
CA ALA A 297 14.95 -32.94 9.84
C ALA A 297 15.63 -31.73 10.52
N ARG A 298 16.94 -31.86 10.81
CA ARG A 298 17.75 -30.71 11.35
C ARG A 298 17.81 -29.51 10.43
N TRP A 299 17.82 -29.73 9.11
CA TRP A 299 17.80 -28.62 8.13
C TRP A 299 16.42 -27.93 8.11
N LEU A 300 15.35 -28.72 8.11
CA LEU A 300 13.99 -28.18 8.17
C LEU A 300 13.76 -27.37 9.46
N ALA A 301 14.29 -27.87 10.59
CA ALA A 301 14.24 -27.15 11.86
C ALA A 301 14.99 -25.81 11.79
N LEU A 302 16.16 -25.75 11.13
CA LEU A 302 16.91 -24.52 10.92
C LEU A 302 16.14 -23.52 10.05
N VAL A 303 15.57 -23.98 8.94
CA VAL A 303 14.75 -23.13 8.05
C VAL A 303 13.54 -22.59 8.80
N ALA A 304 12.83 -23.42 9.53
CA ALA A 304 11.68 -23.01 10.33
C ALA A 304 12.09 -22.01 11.44
N LEU A 305 13.22 -22.24 12.10
CA LEU A 305 13.75 -21.31 13.11
C LEU A 305 14.06 -19.93 12.50
N VAL A 306 14.78 -19.90 11.38
CA VAL A 306 15.11 -18.63 10.70
C VAL A 306 13.85 -17.91 10.22
N ALA A 307 12.91 -18.63 9.62
CA ALA A 307 11.64 -18.05 9.16
C ALA A 307 10.74 -17.57 10.32
N ALA A 308 10.86 -18.17 11.51
CA ALA A 308 10.09 -17.78 12.70
C ALA A 308 10.64 -16.52 13.38
N VAL A 309 11.88 -16.12 13.14
CA VAL A 309 12.50 -14.95 13.79
C VAL A 309 11.64 -13.69 13.62
N PRO A 310 11.21 -13.27 12.41
CA PRO A 310 10.40 -12.06 12.25
C PRO A 310 9.06 -12.13 12.99
N ALA A 311 8.40 -13.30 12.96
CA ALA A 311 7.12 -13.51 13.66
C ALA A 311 7.30 -13.43 15.18
N THR A 312 8.35 -14.06 15.72
CA THR A 312 8.67 -14.04 17.15
C THR A 312 9.00 -12.62 17.63
N LEU A 313 9.87 -11.91 16.90
CA LEU A 313 10.19 -10.52 17.21
C LEU A 313 8.96 -9.63 17.17
N ASN A 314 8.09 -9.81 16.17
CA ASN A 314 6.83 -9.08 16.06
C ASN A 314 5.89 -9.35 17.24
N ALA A 315 5.78 -10.60 17.69
CA ALA A 315 4.98 -10.99 18.85
C ALA A 315 5.54 -10.40 20.16
N VAL A 316 6.87 -10.45 20.36
CA VAL A 316 7.55 -9.84 21.53
C VAL A 316 7.28 -8.35 21.60
N ILE A 317 7.39 -7.63 20.46
CA ILE A 317 7.12 -6.19 20.41
C ILE A 317 5.64 -5.92 20.74
N ALA A 318 4.71 -6.72 20.18
CA ALA A 318 3.28 -6.57 20.44
C ALA A 318 2.91 -6.82 21.92
N ALA A 319 3.55 -7.80 22.55
CA ALA A 319 3.34 -8.12 23.97
C ALA A 319 3.85 -7.03 24.93
N ARG A 320 4.71 -6.12 24.45
CA ARG A 320 5.32 -5.05 25.27
C ARG A 320 4.69 -3.67 25.01
N LEU A 321 3.49 -3.62 24.44
CA LEU A 321 2.76 -2.36 24.25
C LEU A 321 2.36 -1.76 25.60
N PRO A 322 2.49 -0.42 25.77
CA PRO A 322 1.98 0.26 26.95
C PRO A 322 0.45 0.09 27.05
N ALA A 323 -0.05 -0.06 28.26
CA ALA A 323 -1.48 -0.32 28.51
C ALA A 323 -2.36 0.95 28.38
N ASN A 324 -1.79 2.14 28.59
CA ASN A 324 -2.54 3.39 28.67
C ASN A 324 -2.09 4.41 27.61
N ALA A 325 -3.02 4.82 26.76
CA ALA A 325 -2.81 5.84 25.73
C ALA A 325 -2.88 7.27 26.29
N ASP A 326 -3.59 7.51 27.38
CA ASP A 326 -3.80 8.86 27.94
C ASP A 326 -2.48 9.49 28.41
N THR A 327 -1.52 8.67 28.80
CA THR A 327 -0.18 9.15 29.18
C THR A 327 0.66 9.67 28.00
N LEU A 328 0.24 9.41 26.75
CA LEU A 328 0.98 9.87 25.56
C LEU A 328 0.93 11.39 25.38
N LEU A 329 -0.18 12.01 25.72
CA LEU A 329 -0.43 13.44 25.55
C LEU A 329 -0.82 13.99 26.93
N GLY A 330 0.10 14.50 27.70
CA GLY A 330 -0.20 15.06 29.03
C GLY A 330 -1.40 16.05 29.01
N SER A 331 -1.94 16.35 30.18
CA SER A 331 -2.96 17.40 30.33
C SER A 331 -2.25 18.75 30.42
N LEU A 332 -2.42 19.62 29.42
CA LEU A 332 -1.94 21.00 29.45
C LEU A 332 -2.97 21.86 30.19
N THR A 333 -2.77 22.03 31.48
CA THR A 333 -3.69 22.79 32.35
C THR A 333 -3.16 24.18 32.75
N THR A 334 -1.85 24.39 32.62
CA THR A 334 -1.20 25.66 32.94
C THR A 334 -0.49 26.20 31.72
N ALA A 335 -0.47 27.52 31.58
CA ALA A 335 0.25 28.20 30.51
C ALA A 335 1.48 28.94 31.05
N ARG A 336 2.47 29.17 30.19
CA ARG A 336 3.71 29.90 30.51
C ARG A 336 3.80 31.17 29.67
N HIS A 337 4.67 32.08 30.05
CA HIS A 337 4.96 33.31 29.32
C HIS A 337 3.74 34.19 28.98
N GLY A 338 2.76 34.22 29.90
CA GLY A 338 1.54 35.03 29.74
C GLY A 338 0.47 34.44 28.81
N TRP A 339 0.68 33.22 28.31
CA TRP A 339 -0.35 32.49 27.58
C TRP A 339 -1.39 31.89 28.52
N GLN A 340 -2.64 31.93 28.12
CA GLN A 340 -3.72 31.18 28.75
C GLN A 340 -4.07 29.97 27.88
N VAL A 341 -4.35 28.81 28.49
CA VAL A 341 -4.68 27.58 27.77
C VAL A 341 -6.09 27.11 28.11
N ALA A 342 -6.85 26.73 27.10
CA ALA A 342 -8.16 26.12 27.21
C ALA A 342 -8.28 24.90 26.32
N VAL A 343 -9.08 23.91 26.72
CA VAL A 343 -9.44 22.78 25.87
C VAL A 343 -10.35 23.27 24.73
N ALA A 344 -10.06 22.88 23.49
CA ALA A 344 -10.72 23.41 22.30
C ALA A 344 -11.53 22.32 21.55
N ASP A 345 -12.38 21.58 22.24
CA ASP A 345 -13.13 20.46 21.64
C ASP A 345 -14.17 20.89 20.58
N GLY A 346 -14.60 22.15 20.59
CA GLY A 346 -15.58 22.74 19.67
C GLY A 346 -14.97 23.65 18.58
N SER A 347 -13.68 23.52 18.25
CA SER A 347 -13.06 24.41 17.24
C SER A 347 -13.47 24.01 15.81
N ASP A 348 -13.58 25.03 14.92
CA ASP A 348 -13.86 24.88 13.49
C ASP A 348 -12.76 24.12 12.73
N TRP A 349 -11.60 23.94 13.36
CA TRP A 349 -10.48 23.19 12.81
C TRP A 349 -10.48 21.76 13.31
N GLN A 350 -10.72 20.83 12.40
CA GLN A 350 -10.80 19.41 12.69
C GLN A 350 -9.78 18.60 11.84
N PRO A 351 -8.51 18.56 12.27
CA PRO A 351 -7.51 17.69 11.63
C PRO A 351 -7.92 16.24 11.73
N VAL A 352 -7.74 15.48 10.65
CA VAL A 352 -8.00 14.06 10.62
C VAL A 352 -6.69 13.30 10.81
N GLN A 353 -6.61 12.49 11.87
CA GLN A 353 -5.48 11.59 12.16
C GLN A 353 -6.02 10.19 12.41
N ILE A 354 -5.95 9.36 11.35
CA ILE A 354 -6.57 8.03 11.36
C ILE A 354 -5.85 7.07 12.31
N GLY A 355 -6.64 6.40 13.16
CA GLY A 355 -6.17 5.35 14.05
C GLY A 355 -5.33 5.84 15.23
N ALA A 356 -5.34 7.15 15.53
CA ALA A 356 -4.72 7.67 16.76
C ALA A 356 -5.38 7.04 18.01
N ASP A 357 -4.56 6.67 19.01
CA ASP A 357 -5.05 6.12 20.28
C ASP A 357 -5.58 7.22 21.18
N VAL A 358 -5.04 8.41 21.08
CA VAL A 358 -5.46 9.59 21.84
C VAL A 358 -5.32 10.83 20.97
N VAL A 359 -6.29 11.71 21.09
CA VAL A 359 -6.30 13.04 20.42
C VAL A 359 -6.63 14.08 21.48
N ARG A 360 -5.93 15.22 21.43
CA ARG A 360 -6.17 16.36 22.29
C ARG A 360 -6.10 17.65 21.46
N ARG A 361 -6.87 18.66 21.86
CA ARG A 361 -6.91 19.98 21.25
C ARG A 361 -6.85 21.03 22.34
N TRP A 362 -6.01 22.05 22.11
CA TRP A 362 -5.89 23.17 23.03
C TRP A 362 -5.88 24.48 22.23
N ARG A 363 -6.41 25.51 22.82
CA ARG A 363 -6.30 26.89 22.34
C ARG A 363 -5.51 27.69 23.33
N PHE A 364 -4.45 28.33 22.83
CA PHE A 364 -3.61 29.26 23.57
C PHE A 364 -3.95 30.68 23.15
N THR A 365 -4.16 31.55 24.14
CA THR A 365 -4.49 32.98 23.93
C THR A 365 -3.55 33.87 24.72
N ARG A 366 -3.08 34.96 24.10
CA ARG A 366 -2.28 36.02 24.75
C ARG A 366 -2.64 37.35 24.10
N GLY A 367 -3.50 38.15 24.76
CA GLY A 367 -4.13 39.34 24.11
C GLY A 367 -4.88 38.92 22.85
N ASP A 368 -4.54 39.51 21.70
CA ASP A 368 -5.12 39.19 20.40
C ASP A 368 -4.44 38.00 19.68
N GLU A 369 -3.37 37.50 20.24
CA GLU A 369 -2.68 36.33 19.66
C GLU A 369 -3.40 35.01 20.04
N VAL A 370 -3.71 34.19 19.02
CA VAL A 370 -4.35 32.88 19.19
C VAL A 370 -3.52 31.83 18.50
N VAL A 371 -3.20 30.74 19.20
CA VAL A 371 -2.56 29.54 18.63
C VAL A 371 -3.39 28.32 18.99
N ASP A 372 -3.90 27.63 17.99
CA ASP A 372 -4.55 26.32 18.15
C ASP A 372 -3.49 25.22 18.07
N LEU A 373 -3.47 24.32 19.05
CA LEU A 373 -2.60 23.16 19.13
C LEU A 373 -3.44 21.88 19.06
N PHE A 374 -3.15 21.05 18.10
CA PHE A 374 -3.71 19.69 17.98
C PHE A 374 -2.60 18.67 18.17
N ALA A 375 -2.85 17.65 18.95
CA ALA A 375 -1.93 16.52 19.12
C ALA A 375 -2.66 15.19 18.96
N ALA A 376 -2.00 14.25 18.28
CA ALA A 376 -2.44 12.87 18.15
C ALA A 376 -1.31 11.93 18.57
N GLY A 377 -1.63 10.98 19.46
CA GLY A 377 -0.70 10.01 20.02
C GLY A 377 -0.98 8.59 19.56
N TYR A 378 0.11 7.84 19.33
CA TYR A 378 0.08 6.45 18.90
C TYR A 378 0.95 5.59 19.81
N LEU A 379 0.40 4.54 20.39
CA LEU A 379 1.14 3.53 21.17
C LEU A 379 1.99 2.64 20.27
N GLU A 380 1.45 2.33 19.09
CA GLU A 380 2.14 1.60 18.04
C GLU A 380 1.78 2.17 16.66
N GLN A 381 2.66 1.95 15.68
CA GLN A 381 2.34 2.23 14.29
C GLN A 381 2.13 0.93 13.52
N ARG A 382 1.07 0.88 12.73
CA ARG A 382 0.71 -0.21 11.83
C ARG A 382 -0.11 0.31 10.66
N GLN A 383 -0.49 -0.56 9.74
CA GLN A 383 -1.37 -0.19 8.63
C GLN A 383 -2.64 0.51 9.13
N ARG A 384 -3.01 1.61 8.52
CA ARG A 384 -4.13 2.51 8.91
C ARG A 384 -4.00 3.15 10.31
N LYS A 385 -2.84 3.03 10.95
CA LYS A 385 -2.54 3.61 12.26
C LYS A 385 -1.08 4.07 12.25
N LYS A 386 -0.80 5.22 11.63
CA LYS A 386 0.56 5.73 11.49
C LYS A 386 0.61 7.25 11.41
N LEU A 387 1.75 7.80 11.80
CA LEU A 387 2.02 9.25 11.83
C LEU A 387 1.76 9.93 10.47
N GLY A 388 2.26 9.34 9.38
CA GLY A 388 2.10 9.85 8.03
C GLY A 388 1.33 8.87 7.17
N GLY A 389 0.05 9.12 6.95
CA GLY A 389 -0.81 8.37 6.04
C GLY A 389 -1.46 9.30 5.02
N ARG A 390 -1.75 8.83 3.81
CA ARG A 390 -2.47 9.62 2.79
C ARG A 390 -3.85 10.07 3.26
N ALA A 391 -4.47 9.30 4.15
CA ALA A 391 -5.77 9.61 4.72
C ALA A 391 -5.71 10.55 5.94
N ASN A 392 -4.52 10.95 6.40
CA ASN A 392 -4.36 11.98 7.41
C ASN A 392 -4.45 13.35 6.75
N VAL A 393 -5.37 14.19 7.21
CA VAL A 393 -5.61 15.53 6.68
C VAL A 393 -5.32 16.57 7.78
N PRO A 394 -4.07 17.03 7.90
CA PRO A 394 -3.68 17.99 8.95
C PRO A 394 -4.40 19.33 8.86
N ALA A 395 -4.67 19.79 7.63
CA ALA A 395 -5.37 21.03 7.36
C ALA A 395 -6.86 20.99 7.77
N GLY A 396 -7.47 19.81 7.84
CA GLY A 396 -8.92 19.60 7.90
C GLY A 396 -9.51 19.44 6.50
N LEU A 397 -10.69 18.83 6.40
CA LEU A 397 -11.30 18.44 5.11
C LEU A 397 -11.74 19.65 4.26
N GLU A 398 -12.01 20.78 4.88
CA GLU A 398 -12.54 22.01 4.23
C GLU A 398 -11.45 23.02 3.87
N ALA A 399 -10.21 22.77 4.27
CA ALA A 399 -9.11 23.69 4.04
C ALA A 399 -8.38 23.41 2.72
N ARG A 400 -8.08 24.46 1.97
CA ARG A 400 -7.24 24.41 0.77
C ARG A 400 -5.81 24.79 1.12
N VAL A 401 -4.85 23.95 0.77
CA VAL A 401 -3.41 24.25 0.89
C VAL A 401 -2.99 25.15 -0.26
N LEU A 402 -2.41 26.31 0.06
CA LEU A 402 -1.93 27.30 -0.90
C LEU A 402 -0.44 27.14 -1.18
N ASP A 403 0.36 26.94 -0.11
CA ASP A 403 1.81 26.75 -0.19
C ASP A 403 2.30 25.80 0.89
N GLU A 404 3.46 25.14 0.64
CA GLU A 404 4.13 24.29 1.61
C GLU A 404 5.62 24.61 1.64
N SER A 405 6.14 24.87 2.84
CA SER A 405 7.54 25.19 3.08
C SER A 405 8.07 24.51 4.34
N ARG A 406 9.22 24.92 4.84
CA ARG A 406 9.84 24.38 6.06
C ARG A 406 10.31 25.50 6.96
N ALA A 407 10.13 25.31 8.27
CA ALA A 407 10.68 26.17 9.30
C ALA A 407 11.44 25.34 10.35
N SER A 408 12.30 25.98 11.09
CA SER A 408 12.99 25.39 12.24
C SER A 408 13.03 26.38 13.40
N VAL A 409 12.89 25.87 14.62
CA VAL A 409 13.04 26.61 15.86
C VAL A 409 13.96 25.80 16.77
N GLY A 410 15.16 26.27 17.00
CA GLY A 410 16.22 25.47 17.61
C GLY A 410 16.48 24.21 16.79
N GLU A 411 16.49 23.06 17.45
CA GLU A 411 16.68 21.75 16.79
C GLU A 411 15.40 21.15 16.21
N ARG A 412 14.23 21.79 16.43
CA ARG A 412 12.93 21.28 15.97
C ARG A 412 12.56 21.83 14.60
N GLY A 413 12.58 20.94 13.61
CA GLY A 413 12.11 21.26 12.25
C GLY A 413 10.60 21.00 12.10
N PHE A 414 9.93 21.84 11.29
CA PHE A 414 8.51 21.75 10.96
C PHE A 414 8.29 21.79 9.45
N VAL A 415 7.27 21.10 8.98
CA VAL A 415 6.66 21.39 7.68
C VAL A 415 5.58 22.43 7.92
N THR A 416 5.61 23.50 7.16
CA THR A 416 4.69 24.63 7.27
C THR A 416 3.80 24.69 6.04
N GLN A 417 2.52 24.98 6.23
CA GLN A 417 1.54 25.12 5.15
C GLN A 417 0.77 26.42 5.34
N GLU A 418 0.56 27.11 4.23
CA GLU A 418 -0.41 28.20 4.18
C GLU A 418 -1.76 27.62 3.71
N LEU A 419 -2.81 27.89 4.46
CA LEU A 419 -4.13 27.33 4.26
C LEU A 419 -5.15 28.44 4.03
N GLU A 420 -6.16 28.15 3.21
CA GLU A 420 -7.38 28.93 3.09
C GLU A 420 -8.57 28.09 3.56
N GLN A 421 -9.33 28.60 4.51
CA GLN A 421 -10.55 27.99 5.02
C GLN A 421 -11.60 29.08 5.23
N GLU A 422 -12.79 28.95 4.62
CA GLU A 422 -13.91 29.91 4.75
C GLU A 422 -13.51 31.37 4.48
N GLY A 423 -12.62 31.61 3.52
CA GLY A 423 -12.15 32.95 3.16
C GLY A 423 -11.11 33.56 4.12
N ALA A 424 -10.69 32.82 5.16
CA ALA A 424 -9.60 33.19 6.05
C ALA A 424 -8.33 32.41 5.75
N GLN A 425 -7.18 33.06 5.88
CA GLN A 425 -5.87 32.41 5.71
C GLN A 425 -5.26 32.04 7.06
N PHE A 426 -4.61 30.89 7.11
CA PHE A 426 -3.95 30.34 8.30
C PHE A 426 -2.55 29.81 7.96
N SER A 427 -1.64 29.93 8.92
CA SER A 427 -0.37 29.23 8.91
C SER A 427 -0.49 27.99 9.78
N LEU A 428 -0.17 26.81 9.22
CA LEU A 428 -0.17 25.51 9.89
C LEU A 428 1.25 24.97 9.93
N TRP A 429 1.73 24.62 11.12
CA TRP A 429 3.01 23.97 11.34
C TRP A 429 2.79 22.54 11.81
N ARG A 430 3.56 21.60 11.24
CA ARG A 430 3.44 20.18 11.53
C ARG A 430 4.80 19.59 11.91
N GLY A 431 4.84 18.90 13.04
CA GLY A 431 6.01 18.16 13.50
C GLY A 431 5.64 16.77 14.04
N TYR A 432 6.64 15.90 14.12
CA TYR A 432 6.50 14.52 14.57
C TYR A 432 7.50 14.21 15.66
N GLN A 433 7.05 13.48 16.68
CA GLN A 433 7.90 13.01 17.77
C GLN A 433 7.82 11.49 17.86
N VAL A 434 8.96 10.82 17.96
CA VAL A 434 9.06 9.37 18.18
C VAL A 434 9.99 9.11 19.35
N GLY A 435 9.42 8.68 20.46
CA GLY A 435 10.12 8.67 21.74
C GLY A 435 10.55 10.07 22.14
N ASP A 436 11.85 10.27 22.26
CA ASP A 436 12.54 11.52 22.60
C ASP A 436 12.95 12.36 21.38
N ARG A 437 12.91 11.82 20.15
CA ARG A 437 13.38 12.50 18.94
C ARG A 437 12.29 13.21 18.18
N TRP A 438 12.63 14.40 17.66
CA TRP A 438 11.80 15.23 16.81
C TRP A 438 12.13 15.08 15.33
N PHE A 439 11.09 15.17 14.46
CA PHE A 439 11.21 15.08 13.01
C PHE A 439 10.23 16.05 12.33
N ALA A 440 10.71 16.80 11.33
CA ALA A 440 9.85 17.61 10.49
C ALA A 440 8.96 16.75 9.58
N GLY A 441 9.46 15.62 9.07
CA GLY A 441 8.78 14.78 8.08
C GLY A 441 8.36 13.42 8.60
N ALA A 442 7.14 12.99 8.26
CA ALA A 442 6.56 11.72 8.66
C ALA A 442 7.40 10.50 8.22
N THR A 443 7.95 10.53 7.01
CA THR A 443 8.76 9.41 6.49
C THR A 443 9.97 9.13 7.38
N ARG A 444 10.73 10.16 7.75
CA ARG A 444 11.90 10.01 8.64
C ARG A 444 11.47 9.52 10.01
N ALA A 445 10.37 10.04 10.56
CA ALA A 445 9.80 9.59 11.83
C ALA A 445 9.39 8.11 11.79
N GLN A 446 8.78 7.65 10.71
CA GLN A 446 8.39 6.25 10.53
C GLN A 446 9.59 5.30 10.42
N PHE A 447 10.62 5.68 9.65
CA PHE A 447 11.87 4.91 9.58
C PHE A 447 12.55 4.81 10.94
N TRP A 448 12.65 5.91 11.67
CA TRP A 448 13.21 5.92 13.01
C TRP A 448 12.41 5.08 14.00
N TYR A 449 11.08 5.18 13.92
CA TYR A 449 10.18 4.33 14.70
C TYR A 449 10.47 2.84 14.48
N ALA A 450 10.56 2.40 13.23
CA ALA A 450 10.85 1.02 12.89
C ALA A 450 12.22 0.57 13.39
N ALA A 451 13.26 1.37 13.15
CA ALA A 451 14.62 1.08 13.61
C ALA A 451 14.71 0.98 15.13
N ARG A 452 14.19 1.98 15.86
CA ARG A 452 14.19 1.98 17.34
C ARG A 452 13.38 0.81 17.90
N THR A 453 12.21 0.53 17.31
CA THR A 453 11.35 -0.60 17.73
C THR A 453 12.06 -1.94 17.59
N LEU A 454 12.80 -2.16 16.52
CA LEU A 454 13.58 -3.40 16.33
C LEU A 454 14.78 -3.49 17.26
N LEU A 455 15.48 -2.37 17.49
CA LEU A 455 16.66 -2.34 18.36
C LEU A 455 16.28 -2.56 19.84
N THR A 456 15.15 -1.99 20.27
CA THR A 456 14.71 -2.06 21.68
C THR A 456 13.74 -3.21 21.96
N LEU A 457 13.18 -3.84 20.91
CA LEU A 457 12.08 -4.80 20.97
C LEU A 457 10.88 -4.26 21.77
N ARG A 458 10.64 -2.95 21.66
CA ARG A 458 9.51 -2.25 22.28
C ARG A 458 8.94 -1.25 21.29
N SER A 459 7.63 -1.12 21.25
CA SER A 459 7.00 -0.06 20.47
C SER A 459 7.36 1.30 21.06
N SER A 460 7.78 2.23 20.21
CA SER A 460 8.13 3.59 20.63
C SER A 460 6.89 4.48 20.54
N PRO A 461 6.45 5.11 21.64
CA PRO A 461 5.37 6.09 21.59
C PRO A 461 5.63 7.16 20.53
N SER A 462 4.62 7.48 19.75
CA SER A 462 4.76 8.40 18.64
C SER A 462 3.66 9.45 18.67
N ARG A 463 3.99 10.70 18.31
CA ARG A 463 3.06 11.83 18.39
C ARG A 463 3.13 12.67 17.12
N VAL A 464 1.99 13.21 16.72
CA VAL A 464 1.87 14.27 15.71
C VAL A 464 1.47 15.54 16.43
N TRP A 465 2.14 16.63 16.10
CA TRP A 465 1.89 17.96 16.63
C TRP A 465 1.56 18.91 15.49
N LEU A 466 0.41 19.57 15.58
CA LEU A 466 -0.06 20.54 14.61
C LEU A 466 -0.33 21.84 15.34
N LEU A 467 0.25 22.94 14.87
CA LEU A 467 0.02 24.29 15.39
C LEU A 467 -0.61 25.14 14.28
N ARG A 468 -1.69 25.82 14.58
CA ARG A 468 -2.37 26.71 13.63
C ARG A 468 -2.58 28.09 14.23
N THR A 469 -2.34 29.13 13.43
CA THR A 469 -2.73 30.52 13.77
C THR A 469 -3.21 31.24 12.52
N ARG A 470 -4.07 32.25 12.71
CA ARG A 470 -4.61 33.07 11.61
C ARG A 470 -3.52 33.97 11.03
N CYS A 471 -3.49 34.14 9.71
CA CYS A 471 -2.61 35.07 9.01
C CYS A 471 -3.12 36.54 9.21
N VAL A 472 -2.58 37.20 10.23
CA VAL A 472 -2.88 38.60 10.54
C VAL A 472 -1.57 39.30 10.94
N PRO A 473 -1.11 40.35 10.27
CA PRO A 473 -1.67 40.94 9.03
C PRO A 473 -1.41 40.07 7.79
N ASP A 474 -0.40 39.16 7.81
CA ASP A 474 -0.01 38.27 6.74
C ASP A 474 0.48 36.92 7.28
N CYS A 475 0.73 35.96 6.40
CA CYS A 475 1.19 34.61 6.79
C CYS A 475 2.65 34.59 7.29
N ASN A 476 3.49 35.55 6.90
CA ASN A 476 4.82 35.69 7.47
C ASN A 476 4.78 36.11 8.94
N ALA A 477 3.87 37.02 9.29
CA ALA A 477 3.65 37.42 10.69
C ALA A 477 3.09 36.28 11.52
N ALA A 478 2.17 35.47 10.94
CA ALA A 478 1.68 34.24 11.56
C ALA A 478 2.81 33.21 11.80
N GLY A 479 3.70 33.01 10.82
CA GLY A 479 4.88 32.15 10.96
C GLY A 479 5.80 32.61 12.08
N ARG A 480 6.09 33.92 12.20
CA ARG A 480 6.89 34.49 13.32
C ARG A 480 6.21 34.31 14.67
N ARG A 481 4.87 34.41 14.72
CA ARG A 481 4.08 34.15 15.95
C ARG A 481 4.21 32.70 16.38
N LEU A 482 4.05 31.75 15.47
CA LEU A 482 4.25 30.32 15.76
C LEU A 482 5.69 30.02 16.19
N GLY A 483 6.68 30.64 15.54
CA GLY A 483 8.09 30.52 15.93
C GLY A 483 8.32 30.96 17.38
N ARG A 484 7.88 32.16 17.76
CA ARG A 484 7.97 32.66 19.16
C ARG A 484 7.21 31.75 20.14
N PHE A 485 6.01 31.30 19.78
CA PHE A 485 5.25 30.38 20.63
C PHE A 485 6.02 29.07 20.89
N VAL A 486 6.67 28.52 19.86
CA VAL A 486 7.51 27.31 19.98
C VAL A 486 8.76 27.58 20.81
N GLU A 487 9.43 28.71 20.65
CA GLU A 487 10.59 29.10 21.46
C GLU A 487 10.22 29.22 22.95
N GLU A 488 9.12 29.89 23.25
CA GLU A 488 8.67 30.15 24.63
C GLU A 488 8.13 28.88 25.33
N ASN A 489 7.50 27.98 24.61
CA ASN A 489 6.72 26.85 25.19
C ASN A 489 7.24 25.48 24.79
N GLY A 490 8.17 25.36 23.82
CA GLY A 490 8.55 24.08 23.21
C GLY A 490 9.17 23.08 24.19
N GLU A 491 9.98 23.53 25.15
CA GLU A 491 10.55 22.64 26.16
C GLU A 491 9.50 22.11 27.13
N TRP A 492 8.49 22.88 27.43
CA TRP A 492 7.41 22.48 28.31
C TRP A 492 6.37 21.61 27.60
N LEU A 493 6.03 21.93 26.34
CA LEU A 493 5.08 21.14 25.54
C LEU A 493 5.66 19.77 25.17
N TRP A 494 6.96 19.72 24.89
CA TRP A 494 7.64 18.54 24.35
C TRP A 494 8.93 18.27 25.15
N PRO A 495 8.82 17.83 26.40
CA PRO A 495 10.00 17.55 27.23
C PRO A 495 10.84 16.45 26.56
N GLU A 496 12.17 16.62 26.55
CA GLU A 496 13.11 15.67 25.95
C GLU A 496 13.20 14.36 26.75
N HIS A 497 12.84 14.43 28.02
CA HIS A 497 12.74 13.27 28.92
C HIS A 497 11.35 13.23 29.54
N PRO A 498 10.58 12.10 29.36
CA PRO A 498 9.31 11.91 30.05
C PRO A 498 9.51 11.60 31.53
#